data_81a6cee5f35903051558136f74b69afc
#
_entry.id   81a6cee5f35903051558136f74b69afc
#
_cell.length_a   1.000
_cell.length_b   1.000
_cell.length_c   1.000
_cell.angle_alpha   90.00
_cell.angle_beta   90.00
_cell.angle_gamma   90.00
#
_symmetry.space_group_name_H-M   'P 1'
#
loop_
_entity.id
_entity.type
_entity.pdbx_description
1 polymer ?
#
loop_
_entity_poly.entity_id
_entity_poly.type
_entity_poly.pdbx_seq_one_letter_code
_entity_poly.pdbx_strand_id
1 'polypeptide(L)'
;MPLPKELFVDTSFWFAAMVATDVNHECAGELLEEAAVGASRFHTTRVVTSETLSLLRYRDGARSALLFARDIVPTVEMAVADLTDHAAALEVFRLLAPRRRLSYCDALSFVIVRQRLGDMACLAFDRDFRALGLTVLA
;
A
#
# COMPACT_ATOMS: atom_id res chain seq x y z
N MET A 1 -18.54 9.91 6.37
CA MET A 1 -18.31 9.87 4.90
C MET A 1 -17.95 8.46 4.48
N PRO A 2 -18.59 7.90 3.48
CA PRO A 2 -18.20 6.61 2.97
C PRO A 2 -16.81 6.68 2.30
N LEU A 3 -16.12 5.56 2.30
CA LEU A 3 -14.83 5.48 1.61
C LEU A 3 -15.02 5.58 0.08
N PRO A 4 -14.01 6.10 -0.63
CA PRO A 4 -14.01 6.05 -2.10
C PRO A 4 -14.17 4.63 -2.62
N LYS A 5 -14.69 4.51 -3.84
CA LYS A 5 -14.89 3.20 -4.49
C LYS A 5 -13.57 2.56 -4.93
N GLU A 6 -12.54 3.36 -5.16
CA GLU A 6 -11.23 2.91 -5.59
C GLU A 6 -10.18 3.40 -4.60
N LEU A 7 -9.37 2.49 -4.07
CA LEU A 7 -8.37 2.81 -3.05
C LEU A 7 -7.05 2.11 -3.38
N PHE A 8 -5.96 2.88 -3.36
CA PHE A 8 -4.62 2.30 -3.41
C PHE A 8 -4.19 1.92 -1.99
N VAL A 9 -3.57 0.76 -1.82
CA VAL A 9 -3.22 0.25 -0.50
C VAL A 9 -1.72 0.01 -0.41
N ASP A 10 -1.10 0.64 0.60
CA ASP A 10 0.33 0.51 0.89
C ASP A 10 0.60 -0.66 1.84
N THR A 11 1.85 -1.11 1.86
CA THR A 11 2.33 -2.17 2.76
C THR A 11 1.99 -1.91 4.22
N SER A 12 2.14 -0.66 4.69
CA SER A 12 1.87 -0.30 6.08
C SER A 12 0.43 -0.60 6.50
N PHE A 13 -0.51 -0.43 5.58
CA PHE A 13 -1.91 -0.78 5.83
C PHE A 13 -2.12 -2.29 5.83
N TRP A 14 -1.61 -3.00 4.83
CA TRP A 14 -1.73 -4.46 4.78
C TRP A 14 -1.12 -5.13 5.99
N PHE A 15 0.06 -4.66 6.41
CA PHE A 15 0.73 -5.20 7.58
C PHE A 15 -0.12 -5.03 8.84
N ALA A 16 -0.67 -3.83 9.06
CA ALA A 16 -1.56 -3.56 10.19
C ALA A 16 -2.82 -4.44 10.14
N ALA A 17 -3.39 -4.63 8.95
CA ALA A 17 -4.58 -5.46 8.78
C ALA A 17 -4.33 -6.93 9.14
N MET A 18 -3.14 -7.43 8.82
CA MET A 18 -2.80 -8.86 9.00
C MET A 18 -2.20 -9.19 10.37
N VAL A 19 -1.58 -8.22 11.05
CA VAL A 19 -0.82 -8.45 12.28
C VAL A 19 -1.58 -7.94 13.49
N ALA A 20 -2.12 -8.86 14.28
CA ALA A 20 -3.00 -8.54 15.41
C ALA A 20 -2.34 -7.66 16.47
N THR A 21 -1.02 -7.71 16.60
CA THR A 21 -0.27 -6.91 17.59
C THR A 21 0.15 -5.53 17.07
N ASP A 22 -0.12 -5.22 15.81
CA ASP A 22 0.20 -3.90 15.27
C ASP A 22 -0.70 -2.83 15.90
N VAL A 23 -0.11 -1.67 16.20
CA VAL A 23 -0.83 -0.57 16.85
C VAL A 23 -2.03 -0.08 16.04
N ASN A 24 -1.99 -0.25 14.73
CA ASN A 24 -3.06 0.19 13.83
C ASN A 24 -3.99 -0.95 13.39
N HIS A 25 -3.87 -2.13 14.01
CA HIS A 25 -4.64 -3.30 13.60
C HIS A 25 -6.16 -3.06 13.67
N GLU A 26 -6.64 -2.49 14.77
CA GLU A 26 -8.07 -2.22 14.96
C GLU A 26 -8.58 -1.22 13.92
N CYS A 27 -7.86 -0.13 13.72
CA CYS A 27 -8.22 0.89 12.73
C CYS A 27 -8.26 0.30 11.31
N ALA A 28 -7.26 -0.50 10.96
CA ALA A 28 -7.23 -1.18 9.65
C ALA A 28 -8.44 -2.10 9.48
N GLY A 29 -8.80 -2.85 10.51
CA GLY A 29 -9.97 -3.72 10.50
C GLY A 29 -11.28 -2.97 10.26
N GLU A 30 -11.45 -1.84 10.93
CA GLU A 30 -12.64 -0.98 10.74
C GLU A 30 -12.73 -0.44 9.32
N LEU A 31 -11.59 0.01 8.76
CA LEU A 31 -11.55 0.51 7.39
C LEU A 31 -11.84 -0.59 6.37
N LEU A 32 -11.37 -1.80 6.61
CA LEU A 32 -11.68 -2.94 5.74
C LEU A 32 -13.18 -3.27 5.76
N GLU A 33 -13.81 -3.20 6.92
CA GLU A 33 -15.26 -3.40 7.03
C GLU A 33 -16.04 -2.32 6.29
N GLU A 34 -15.64 -1.06 6.43
CA GLU A 34 -16.26 0.04 5.70
C GLU A 34 -16.09 -0.15 4.18
N ALA A 35 -14.90 -0.55 3.75
CA ALA A 35 -14.63 -0.81 2.34
C ALA A 35 -15.50 -1.95 1.80
N ALA A 36 -15.69 -3.00 2.57
CA ALA A 36 -16.52 -4.12 2.17
C ALA A 36 -17.99 -3.71 2.04
N VAL A 37 -18.52 -2.96 3.02
CA VAL A 37 -19.89 -2.43 2.96
C VAL A 37 -20.10 -1.53 1.75
N GLY A 38 -19.13 -0.66 1.45
CA GLY A 38 -19.18 0.26 0.33
C GLY A 38 -18.81 -0.36 -1.01
N ALA A 39 -18.41 -1.63 -1.04
CA ALA A 39 -17.91 -2.32 -2.23
C ALA A 39 -16.73 -1.60 -2.87
N SER A 40 -15.81 -1.07 -2.06
CA SER A 40 -14.58 -0.45 -2.54
C SER A 40 -13.66 -1.50 -3.16
N ARG A 41 -12.96 -1.12 -4.23
CA ARG A 41 -11.95 -1.97 -4.85
C ARG A 41 -10.57 -1.48 -4.47
N PHE A 42 -9.68 -2.43 -4.19
CA PHE A 42 -8.31 -2.13 -3.79
C PHE A 42 -7.36 -2.30 -4.96
N HIS A 43 -6.41 -1.38 -5.05
CA HIS A 43 -5.33 -1.37 -6.03
C HIS A 43 -3.99 -1.37 -5.31
N THR A 44 -3.00 -2.01 -5.88
CA THR A 44 -1.63 -1.96 -5.39
C THR A 44 -0.67 -2.27 -6.53
N THR A 45 0.61 -2.43 -6.23
CA THR A 45 1.60 -2.87 -7.21
C THR A 45 2.21 -4.19 -6.77
N ARG A 46 2.89 -4.86 -7.70
CA ARG A 46 3.65 -6.07 -7.36
C ARG A 46 4.79 -5.78 -6.38
N VAL A 47 5.35 -4.58 -6.44
CA VAL A 47 6.42 -4.19 -5.50
C VAL A 47 5.87 -4.07 -4.08
N VAL A 48 4.70 -3.44 -3.90
CA VAL A 48 4.01 -3.42 -2.59
C VAL A 48 3.70 -4.84 -2.13
N THR A 49 3.19 -5.67 -3.01
CA THR A 49 2.85 -7.06 -2.69
C THR A 49 4.09 -7.82 -2.22
N SER A 50 5.21 -7.68 -2.92
CA SER A 50 6.48 -8.31 -2.56
C SER A 50 6.98 -7.83 -1.20
N GLU A 51 6.96 -6.54 -0.96
CA GLU A 51 7.36 -5.97 0.33
C GLU A 51 6.46 -6.47 1.46
N THR A 52 5.15 -6.49 1.25
CA THR A 52 4.19 -6.98 2.24
C THR A 52 4.43 -8.44 2.59
N LEU A 53 4.59 -9.29 1.59
CA LEU A 53 4.87 -10.71 1.80
C LEU A 53 6.16 -10.92 2.59
N SER A 54 7.21 -10.16 2.25
CA SER A 54 8.50 -10.25 2.95
C SER A 54 8.37 -9.82 4.42
N LEU A 55 7.71 -8.70 4.67
CA LEU A 55 7.51 -8.21 6.03
C LEU A 55 6.68 -9.18 6.87
N LEU A 56 5.58 -9.69 6.32
CA LEU A 56 4.75 -10.67 7.01
C LEU A 56 5.54 -11.94 7.32
N ARG A 57 6.29 -12.44 6.34
CA ARG A 57 7.08 -13.67 6.49
C ARG A 57 8.11 -13.54 7.61
N TYR A 58 8.82 -12.42 7.66
CA TYR A 58 9.92 -12.26 8.59
C TYR A 58 9.52 -11.71 9.96
N ARG A 59 8.43 -10.95 10.04
CA ARG A 59 7.99 -10.35 11.31
C ARG A 59 6.83 -11.07 11.98
N ASP A 60 5.98 -11.73 11.23
CA ASP A 60 4.78 -12.39 11.78
C ASP A 60 4.74 -13.90 11.48
N GLY A 61 5.54 -14.39 10.56
CA GLY A 61 5.67 -15.80 10.26
C GLY A 61 5.04 -16.23 8.95
N ALA A 62 5.27 -17.49 8.59
CA ALA A 62 4.83 -18.04 7.31
C ALA A 62 3.30 -18.03 7.17
N ARG A 63 2.58 -18.26 8.26
CA ARG A 63 1.12 -18.38 8.22
C ARG A 63 0.45 -17.10 7.72
N SER A 64 0.80 -15.94 8.28
CA SER A 64 0.18 -14.67 7.86
C SER A 64 0.55 -14.32 6.43
N ALA A 65 1.81 -14.56 6.02
CA ALA A 65 2.25 -14.35 4.64
C ALA A 65 1.46 -15.22 3.66
N LEU A 66 1.27 -16.51 3.98
CA LEU A 66 0.52 -17.44 3.13
C LEU A 66 -0.97 -17.06 3.07
N LEU A 67 -1.57 -16.63 4.19
CA LEU A 67 -2.96 -16.15 4.20
C LEU A 67 -3.12 -14.92 3.32
N PHE A 68 -2.21 -13.97 3.41
CA PHE A 68 -2.23 -12.77 2.56
C PHE A 68 -2.14 -13.15 1.08
N ALA A 69 -1.20 -14.01 0.73
CA ALA A 69 -1.00 -14.45 -0.66
C ALA A 69 -2.23 -15.19 -1.21
N ARG A 70 -2.86 -16.02 -0.39
CA ARG A 70 -3.98 -16.85 -0.82
C ARG A 70 -5.31 -16.09 -0.85
N ASP A 71 -5.58 -15.30 0.18
CA ASP A 71 -6.91 -14.74 0.40
C ASP A 71 -7.04 -13.27 -0.01
N ILE A 72 -5.96 -12.50 0.05
CA ILE A 72 -6.00 -11.05 -0.24
C ILE A 72 -5.49 -10.75 -1.65
N VAL A 73 -4.30 -11.20 -2.00
CA VAL A 73 -3.67 -10.87 -3.29
C VAL A 73 -4.59 -11.13 -4.49
N PRO A 74 -5.33 -12.26 -4.58
CA PRO A 74 -6.20 -12.49 -5.73
C PRO A 74 -7.38 -11.52 -5.85
N THR A 75 -7.72 -10.79 -4.78
CA THR A 75 -8.85 -9.85 -4.78
C THR A 75 -8.45 -8.42 -5.13
N VAL A 76 -7.15 -8.14 -5.23
CA VAL A 76 -6.61 -6.79 -5.42
C VAL A 76 -6.27 -6.57 -6.90
N GLU A 77 -6.61 -5.38 -7.40
CA GLU A 77 -6.23 -4.98 -8.75
C GLU A 77 -4.75 -4.60 -8.76
N MET A 78 -3.96 -5.32 -9.55
CA MET A 78 -2.52 -5.04 -9.70
C MET A 78 -2.30 -3.99 -10.77
N ALA A 79 -1.90 -2.79 -10.35
CA ALA A 79 -1.49 -1.74 -11.28
C ALA A 79 -0.18 -2.14 -11.95
N VAL A 80 -0.13 -1.99 -13.27
CA VAL A 80 1.08 -2.30 -14.04
C VAL A 80 2.09 -1.17 -13.87
N ALA A 81 3.34 -1.53 -13.56
CA ALA A 81 4.47 -0.61 -13.55
C ALA A 81 5.45 -1.07 -14.63
N ASP A 82 5.65 -0.23 -15.64
CA ASP A 82 6.60 -0.54 -16.71
C ASP A 82 7.99 0.04 -16.42
N LEU A 83 8.92 -0.13 -17.35
CA LEU A 83 10.29 0.37 -17.18
C LEU A 83 10.34 1.89 -17.01
N THR A 84 9.46 2.62 -17.68
CA THR A 84 9.37 4.08 -17.55
C THR A 84 8.93 4.48 -16.15
N ASP A 85 7.96 3.79 -15.59
CA ASP A 85 7.51 4.02 -14.21
C ASP A 85 8.63 3.75 -13.21
N HIS A 86 9.37 2.66 -13.41
CA HIS A 86 10.49 2.32 -12.54
C HIS A 86 11.63 3.35 -12.65
N ALA A 87 11.89 3.85 -13.85
CA ALA A 87 12.89 4.91 -14.03
C ALA A 87 12.47 6.20 -13.31
N ALA A 88 11.19 6.59 -13.41
CA ALA A 88 10.65 7.74 -12.71
C ALA A 88 10.70 7.55 -11.18
N ALA A 89 10.39 6.36 -10.69
CA ALA A 89 10.45 6.03 -9.27
C ALA A 89 11.89 6.12 -8.74
N LEU A 90 12.85 5.63 -9.52
CA LEU A 90 14.26 5.71 -9.13
C LEU A 90 14.73 7.17 -9.01
N GLU A 91 14.27 8.04 -9.91
CA GLU A 91 14.56 9.47 -9.84
C GLU A 91 13.93 10.13 -8.61
N VAL A 92 12.68 9.82 -8.30
CA VAL A 92 12.01 10.30 -7.08
C VAL A 92 12.78 9.83 -5.84
N PHE A 93 13.17 8.57 -5.81
CA PHE A 93 13.96 8.02 -4.71
C PHE A 93 15.29 8.76 -4.55
N ARG A 94 16.01 8.95 -5.65
CA ARG A 94 17.30 9.65 -5.64
C ARG A 94 17.18 11.07 -5.08
N LEU A 95 16.12 11.79 -5.44
CA LEU A 95 15.91 13.17 -5.00
C LEU A 95 15.44 13.29 -3.56
N LEU A 96 14.61 12.38 -3.09
CA LEU A 96 13.96 12.51 -1.78
C LEU A 96 14.62 11.70 -0.66
N ALA A 97 15.24 10.57 -0.97
CA ALA A 97 15.81 9.68 0.03
C ALA A 97 16.85 10.36 0.95
N PRO A 98 17.68 11.32 0.49
CA PRO A 98 18.59 12.02 1.39
C PRO A 98 17.92 12.80 2.52
N ARG A 99 16.67 13.20 2.34
CA ARG A 99 15.93 14.04 3.30
C ARG A 99 14.77 13.33 3.96
N ARG A 100 14.34 12.20 3.44
CA ARG A 100 13.14 11.48 3.90
C ARG A 100 13.40 9.99 3.96
N ARG A 101 12.73 9.34 4.89
CA ARG A 101 12.83 7.89 5.06
C ARG A 101 11.84 7.15 4.16
N LEU A 102 11.88 7.44 2.88
CA LEU A 102 11.06 6.68 1.94
C LEU A 102 11.87 5.55 1.32
N SER A 103 11.18 4.47 1.01
CA SER A 103 11.73 3.34 0.28
C SER A 103 11.55 3.54 -1.24
N TYR A 104 12.21 2.70 -2.03
CA TYR A 104 11.93 2.63 -3.45
C TYR A 104 10.46 2.25 -3.71
N CYS A 105 9.91 1.35 -2.88
CA CYS A 105 8.50 0.96 -2.95
C CYS A 105 7.58 2.18 -2.81
N ASP A 106 7.86 3.07 -1.85
CA ASP A 106 7.11 4.31 -1.67
C ASP A 106 7.21 5.21 -2.89
N ALA A 107 8.41 5.36 -3.44
CA ALA A 107 8.64 6.17 -4.64
C ALA A 107 7.86 5.63 -5.84
N LEU A 108 7.87 4.31 -6.04
CA LEU A 108 7.09 3.68 -7.11
C LEU A 108 5.59 3.86 -6.90
N SER A 109 5.11 3.67 -5.68
CA SER A 109 3.70 3.89 -5.34
C SER A 109 3.27 5.31 -5.65
N PHE A 110 4.09 6.29 -5.31
CA PHE A 110 3.85 7.69 -5.63
C PHE A 110 3.70 7.89 -7.14
N VAL A 111 4.63 7.37 -7.94
CA VAL A 111 4.59 7.49 -9.39
C VAL A 111 3.33 6.84 -9.97
N ILE A 112 3.00 5.64 -9.53
CA ILE A 112 1.84 4.90 -10.04
C ILE A 112 0.53 5.62 -9.69
N VAL A 113 0.37 6.05 -8.44
CA VAL A 113 -0.84 6.77 -8.02
C VAL A 113 -1.02 8.06 -8.81
N ARG A 114 0.06 8.83 -8.99
CA ARG A 114 0.02 10.10 -9.72
C ARG A 114 -0.21 9.93 -11.21
N GLN A 115 0.47 8.99 -11.83
CA GLN A 115 0.51 8.91 -13.29
C GLN A 115 -0.46 7.91 -13.90
N ARG A 116 -0.85 6.88 -13.15
CA ARG A 116 -1.69 5.81 -13.69
C ARG A 116 -3.03 5.65 -13.00
N LEU A 117 -3.17 6.11 -11.75
CA LEU A 117 -4.39 5.90 -10.96
C LEU A 117 -5.14 7.19 -10.66
N GLY A 118 -4.83 8.29 -11.37
CA GLY A 118 -5.59 9.54 -11.24
C GLY A 118 -5.62 10.13 -9.85
N ASP A 119 -4.50 10.09 -9.13
CA ASP A 119 -4.39 10.57 -7.74
C ASP A 119 -5.36 9.87 -6.78
N MET A 120 -5.57 8.58 -7.01
CA MET A 120 -6.44 7.73 -6.19
C MET A 120 -6.10 7.88 -4.70
N ALA A 121 -7.13 7.93 -3.85
CA ALA A 121 -6.95 7.97 -2.40
C ALA A 121 -6.28 6.68 -1.92
N CYS A 122 -5.43 6.82 -0.91
CA CYS A 122 -4.58 5.74 -0.41
C CYS A 122 -4.92 5.36 1.02
N LEU A 123 -4.77 4.08 1.34
CA LEU A 123 -4.76 3.58 2.72
C LEU A 123 -3.31 3.28 3.10
N ALA A 124 -2.78 4.01 4.07
CA ALA A 124 -1.41 3.86 4.56
C ALA A 124 -1.29 4.46 5.96
N PHE A 125 -0.46 3.84 6.80
CA PHE A 125 -0.17 4.36 8.14
C PHE A 125 1.23 5.00 8.23
N ASP A 126 2.03 4.88 7.19
CA ASP A 126 3.40 5.39 7.15
C ASP A 126 3.39 6.91 6.97
N ARG A 127 4.05 7.63 7.88
CA ARG A 127 4.18 9.10 7.81
C ARG A 127 4.97 9.54 6.58
N ASP A 128 5.99 8.78 6.21
CA ASP A 128 6.82 9.12 5.05
C ASP A 128 6.03 8.98 3.76
N PHE A 129 5.14 8.01 3.70
CA PHE A 129 4.22 7.86 2.58
C PHE A 129 3.28 9.07 2.49
N ARG A 130 2.69 9.47 3.63
CA ARG A 130 1.80 10.64 3.69
C ARG A 130 2.52 11.92 3.28
N ALA A 131 3.80 12.05 3.61
CA ALA A 131 4.61 13.24 3.30
C ALA A 131 4.88 13.41 1.79
N LEU A 132 4.59 12.41 0.96
CA LEU A 132 4.70 12.52 -0.50
C LEU A 132 3.61 13.39 -1.13
N GLY A 133 2.62 13.83 -0.36
CA GLY A 133 1.55 14.69 -0.85
C GLY A 133 0.38 13.94 -1.47
N LEU A 134 0.31 12.62 -1.30
CA LEU A 134 -0.83 11.82 -1.73
C LEU A 134 -2.01 12.01 -0.77
N THR A 135 -3.22 11.74 -1.25
CA THR A 135 -4.42 11.73 -0.40
C THR A 135 -4.41 10.42 0.39
N VAL A 136 -4.21 10.51 1.70
CA VAL A 136 -4.13 9.34 2.59
C VAL A 136 -5.26 9.38 3.60
N LEU A 137 -6.03 8.30 3.70
CA LEU A 137 -7.26 8.23 4.49
C LEU A 137 -7.11 7.46 5.80
N ALA A 138 -5.99 6.86 6.04
CA ALA A 138 -5.75 6.18 7.30
C ALA A 138 -5.00 7.06 8.26
#